data_a18ae1e808305cfee9d17643532444ba
#
_entry.id   a18ae1e808305cfee9d17643532444ba
#
_cell.length_a   1.000
_cell.length_b   1.000
_cell.length_c   1.000
_cell.angle_alpha   90.00
_cell.angle_beta   90.00
_cell.angle_gamma   90.00
#
_symmetry.space_group_name_H-M   'P 1'
#
loop_
_entity.id
_entity.type
_entity.pdbx_description
1 polymer ?
#
loop_
_entity_poly.entity_id
_entity_poly.type
_entity_poly.pdbx_seq_one_letter_code
_entity_poly.pdbx_strand_id
1 'polypeptide(L)'
;MNTININPTDLSLIFWRKILDNSFLKKSTMQKDFFKKIDSLDELRLQSSYNTGSISSTTSWLLFSVILFFKPKIICEVGSFIGKSTFSMAFAADIYSNEYKCIIYCCDYSNEINFPNITSTKIKQFHKKSSTDMFRNFESDQKIDLLHLDGRLQNEDYDLLKNNFTERTILILDDFEGNEKGVVNFNNLLNNNLISRKSHCLIYPIQEETKTTYGLLEKSTSAVLIPSGSLRVTAQ
;
A
#
# COMPACT_ATOMS: atom_id res chain seq x y z
N MET A 1 -26.19 -22.04 -7.95
CA MET A 1 -25.60 -20.74 -7.55
C MET A 1 -25.41 -19.94 -8.81
N ASN A 2 -26.09 -18.81 -8.95
CA ASN A 2 -25.94 -17.94 -10.11
C ASN A 2 -24.60 -17.21 -9.96
N THR A 3 -23.66 -17.55 -10.81
CA THR A 3 -22.36 -16.84 -10.91
C THR A 3 -22.60 -15.50 -11.61
N ILE A 4 -22.52 -14.41 -10.91
CA ILE A 4 -22.53 -13.08 -11.51
C ILE A 4 -21.12 -12.84 -12.08
N ASN A 5 -21.00 -12.82 -13.40
CA ASN A 5 -19.77 -12.39 -14.07
C ASN A 5 -19.68 -10.85 -13.99
N ILE A 6 -18.91 -10.35 -13.05
CA ILE A 6 -18.60 -8.92 -12.96
C ILE A 6 -17.37 -8.66 -13.83
N ASN A 7 -17.46 -7.65 -14.71
CA ASN A 7 -16.31 -7.18 -15.46
C ASN A 7 -15.23 -6.69 -14.48
N PRO A 8 -13.94 -7.02 -14.66
CA PRO A 8 -12.86 -6.55 -13.79
C PRO A 8 -12.80 -5.03 -13.60
N THR A 9 -13.16 -4.27 -14.63
CA THR A 9 -13.24 -2.80 -14.55
C THR A 9 -14.35 -2.35 -13.59
N ASP A 10 -15.53 -2.97 -13.68
CA ASP A 10 -16.66 -2.67 -12.79
C ASP A 10 -16.35 -3.05 -11.35
N LEU A 11 -15.66 -4.18 -11.15
CA LEU A 11 -15.21 -4.60 -9.83
C LEU A 11 -14.26 -3.57 -9.21
N SER A 12 -13.31 -3.06 -9.99
CA SER A 12 -12.35 -2.05 -9.54
C SER A 12 -13.05 -0.74 -9.18
N LEU A 13 -14.01 -0.32 -9.99
CA LEU A 13 -14.79 0.89 -9.73
C LEU A 13 -15.65 0.75 -8.45
N ILE A 14 -16.29 -0.39 -8.26
CA ILE A 14 -17.07 -0.70 -7.04
C ILE A 14 -16.16 -0.67 -5.81
N PHE A 15 -14.95 -1.27 -5.91
CA PHE A 15 -13.98 -1.29 -4.83
C PHE A 15 -13.56 0.14 -4.44
N TRP A 16 -13.13 0.95 -5.39
CA TRP A 16 -12.68 2.32 -5.11
C TRP A 16 -13.81 3.18 -4.56
N ARG A 17 -15.03 3.05 -5.10
CA ARG A 17 -16.20 3.74 -4.54
C ARG A 17 -16.43 3.33 -3.08
N LYS A 18 -16.40 2.05 -2.77
CA LYS A 18 -16.60 1.56 -1.39
C LYS A 18 -15.53 2.08 -0.43
N ILE A 19 -14.28 2.12 -0.84
CA ILE A 19 -13.18 2.67 -0.02
C ILE A 19 -13.35 4.17 0.17
N LEU A 20 -13.56 4.93 -0.91
CA LEU A 20 -13.61 6.38 -0.89
C LEU A 20 -14.94 6.93 -0.34
N ASP A 21 -16.03 6.14 -0.42
CA ASP A 21 -17.33 6.48 0.18
C ASP A 21 -17.39 6.27 1.69
N ASN A 22 -16.33 5.80 2.30
CA ASN A 22 -16.26 5.71 3.75
C ASN A 22 -16.57 7.09 4.36
N SER A 23 -17.60 7.16 5.20
CA SER A 23 -18.08 8.41 5.82
C SER A 23 -16.99 9.16 6.60
N PHE A 24 -16.00 8.44 7.11
CA PHE A 24 -14.84 9.02 7.77
C PHE A 24 -13.96 9.81 6.79
N LEU A 25 -13.76 9.32 5.57
CA LEU A 25 -12.94 9.98 4.54
C LEU A 25 -13.61 11.21 3.91
N LYS A 26 -14.94 11.33 4.02
CA LYS A 26 -15.69 12.47 3.48
C LYS A 26 -15.51 13.78 4.26
N LYS A 27 -14.79 13.77 5.39
CA LYS A 27 -14.49 14.98 6.16
C LYS A 27 -13.40 15.79 5.44
N SER A 28 -13.81 16.88 4.78
CA SER A 28 -12.91 17.76 4.02
C SER A 28 -11.75 18.33 4.87
N THR A 29 -11.96 18.53 6.16
CA THR A 29 -10.93 18.98 7.11
C THR A 29 -9.83 17.96 7.28
N MET A 30 -10.17 16.67 7.43
CA MET A 30 -9.20 15.60 7.60
C MET A 30 -8.32 15.43 6.35
N GLN A 31 -8.90 15.52 5.16
CA GLN A 31 -8.15 15.44 3.91
C GLN A 31 -7.14 16.60 3.80
N LYS A 32 -7.56 17.82 4.14
CA LYS A 32 -6.67 18.99 4.15
C LYS A 32 -5.52 18.83 5.14
N ASP A 33 -5.82 18.39 6.36
CA ASP A 33 -4.82 18.18 7.40
C ASP A 33 -3.85 17.06 7.02
N PHE A 34 -4.35 16.00 6.41
CA PHE A 34 -3.54 14.92 5.87
C PHE A 34 -2.55 15.44 4.80
N PHE A 35 -3.05 16.12 3.77
CA PHE A 35 -2.18 16.61 2.70
C PHE A 35 -1.15 17.62 3.22
N LYS A 36 -1.53 18.51 4.12
CA LYS A 36 -0.57 19.44 4.75
C LYS A 36 0.60 18.69 5.42
N LYS A 37 0.32 17.58 6.10
CA LYS A 37 1.36 16.75 6.73
C LYS A 37 2.20 16.02 5.70
N ILE A 38 1.59 15.44 4.67
CA ILE A 38 2.31 14.70 3.62
C ILE A 38 3.18 15.62 2.77
N ASP A 39 2.69 16.80 2.41
CA ASP A 39 3.43 17.77 1.60
C ASP A 39 4.64 18.32 2.36
N SER A 40 4.57 18.44 3.69
CA SER A 40 5.74 18.85 4.51
C SER A 40 6.92 17.87 4.42
N LEU A 41 6.69 16.63 4.04
CA LEU A 41 7.75 15.63 3.84
C LEU A 41 8.58 15.90 2.58
N ASP A 42 8.10 16.73 1.65
CA ASP A 42 8.86 17.07 0.44
C ASP A 42 10.16 17.82 0.77
N GLU A 43 10.23 18.52 1.91
CA GLU A 43 11.44 19.15 2.40
C GLU A 43 12.55 18.14 2.69
N LEU A 44 12.21 16.90 3.03
CA LEU A 44 13.18 15.83 3.26
C LEU A 44 13.97 15.48 2.00
N ARG A 45 13.46 15.76 0.82
CA ARG A 45 14.20 15.56 -0.44
C ARG A 45 15.52 16.30 -0.48
N LEU A 46 15.59 17.47 0.14
CA LEU A 46 16.81 18.27 0.20
C LEU A 46 17.95 17.56 0.96
N GLN A 47 17.62 16.54 1.74
CA GLN A 47 18.57 15.72 2.48
C GLN A 47 19.08 14.51 1.69
N SER A 48 18.49 14.23 0.53
CA SER A 48 18.84 13.08 -0.31
C SER A 48 19.67 13.51 -1.50
N SER A 49 20.75 12.77 -1.76
CA SER A 49 21.51 12.87 -3.01
C SER A 49 20.77 12.15 -4.17
N TYR A 50 19.77 11.35 -3.87
CA TYR A 50 19.00 10.58 -4.83
C TYR A 50 17.82 11.40 -5.33
N ASN A 51 17.85 11.76 -6.63
CA ASN A 51 16.82 12.58 -7.24
C ASN A 51 15.79 11.68 -7.97
N THR A 52 14.89 11.08 -7.20
CA THR A 52 13.75 10.34 -7.76
C THR A 52 12.42 11.00 -7.42
N GLY A 53 11.35 10.60 -8.11
CA GLY A 53 9.99 10.97 -7.75
C GLY A 53 9.59 10.38 -6.40
N SER A 54 8.58 10.93 -5.76
CA SER A 54 7.84 10.26 -4.70
C SER A 54 6.42 10.01 -5.19
N ILE A 55 5.69 9.19 -4.45
CA ILE A 55 4.28 8.91 -4.78
C ILE A 55 3.45 10.18 -4.93
N SER A 56 2.45 10.12 -5.78
CA SER A 56 1.50 11.21 -5.99
C SER A 56 0.63 11.47 -4.75
N SER A 57 0.02 12.65 -4.67
CA SER A 57 -0.94 12.96 -3.60
C SER A 57 -2.16 12.05 -3.66
N THR A 58 -2.60 11.65 -4.86
CA THR A 58 -3.69 10.67 -5.03
C THR A 58 -3.29 9.30 -4.51
N THR A 59 -2.08 8.82 -4.82
CA THR A 59 -1.56 7.56 -4.26
C THR A 59 -1.43 7.63 -2.74
N SER A 60 -0.93 8.76 -2.19
CA SER A 60 -0.88 8.97 -0.73
C SER A 60 -2.25 8.83 -0.08
N TRP A 61 -3.29 9.46 -0.66
CA TRP A 61 -4.66 9.38 -0.17
C TRP A 61 -5.26 7.98 -0.32
N LEU A 62 -4.92 7.28 -1.41
CA LEU A 62 -5.31 5.89 -1.64
C LEU A 62 -4.74 4.97 -0.55
N LEU A 63 -3.43 5.06 -0.27
CA LEU A 63 -2.78 4.29 0.79
C LEU A 63 -3.45 4.54 2.14
N PHE A 64 -3.62 5.82 2.51
CA PHE A 64 -4.33 6.21 3.72
C PHE A 64 -5.72 5.57 3.81
N SER A 65 -6.49 5.63 2.72
CA SER A 65 -7.86 5.12 2.67
C SER A 65 -7.93 3.60 2.77
N VAL A 66 -7.03 2.89 2.10
CA VAL A 66 -6.94 1.42 2.15
C VAL A 66 -6.56 0.96 3.56
N ILE A 67 -5.55 1.60 4.18
CA ILE A 67 -5.14 1.27 5.55
C ILE A 67 -6.28 1.50 6.53
N LEU A 68 -6.96 2.62 6.43
CA LEU A 68 -8.09 2.93 7.32
C LEU A 68 -9.25 1.95 7.15
N PHE A 69 -9.48 1.45 5.94
CA PHE A 69 -10.54 0.50 5.65
C PHE A 69 -10.23 -0.91 6.15
N PHE A 70 -9.02 -1.42 5.88
CA PHE A 70 -8.64 -2.80 6.22
C PHE A 70 -8.02 -2.95 7.60
N LYS A 71 -7.51 -1.87 8.20
CA LYS A 71 -6.88 -1.82 9.52
C LYS A 71 -5.80 -2.91 9.73
N PRO A 72 -4.79 -3.00 8.86
CA PRO A 72 -3.72 -3.99 9.00
C PRO A 72 -2.90 -3.75 10.27
N LYS A 73 -2.42 -4.83 10.90
CA LYS A 73 -1.55 -4.76 12.08
C LYS A 73 -0.07 -4.77 11.72
N ILE A 74 0.27 -5.52 10.68
CA ILE A 74 1.64 -5.65 10.18
C ILE A 74 1.68 -5.22 8.72
N ILE A 75 2.40 -4.14 8.48
CA ILE A 75 2.63 -3.59 7.14
C ILE A 75 4.11 -3.75 6.80
N CYS A 76 4.41 -4.24 5.61
CA CYS A 76 5.75 -4.21 5.04
C CYS A 76 5.76 -3.32 3.80
N GLU A 77 6.81 -2.51 3.64
CA GLU A 77 6.99 -1.61 2.51
C GLU A 77 8.39 -1.75 1.93
N VAL A 78 8.47 -1.89 0.62
CA VAL A 78 9.73 -1.90 -0.14
C VAL A 78 9.74 -0.68 -1.05
N GLY A 79 10.73 0.22 -0.84
CA GLY A 79 10.83 1.51 -1.53
C GLY A 79 10.16 2.63 -0.75
N SER A 80 10.72 3.02 0.39
CA SER A 80 10.13 4.06 1.26
C SER A 80 10.59 5.48 0.95
N PHE A 81 11.72 5.67 0.27
CA PHE A 81 12.35 6.95 -0.08
C PHE A 81 12.24 8.00 1.04
N ILE A 82 11.54 9.13 0.79
CA ILE A 82 11.34 10.20 1.79
C ILE A 82 10.22 9.88 2.80
N GLY A 83 9.59 8.72 2.70
CA GLY A 83 8.56 8.25 3.62
C GLY A 83 7.14 8.70 3.32
N LYS A 84 6.84 9.33 2.17
CA LYS A 84 5.47 9.77 1.87
C LYS A 84 4.46 8.63 1.95
N SER A 85 4.76 7.49 1.34
CA SER A 85 3.94 6.27 1.42
C SER A 85 3.87 5.73 2.84
N THR A 86 5.04 5.60 3.51
CA THR A 86 5.13 5.12 4.88
C THR A 86 4.27 5.96 5.83
N PHE A 87 4.39 7.30 5.76
CA PHE A 87 3.61 8.19 6.63
C PHE A 87 2.14 8.25 6.25
N SER A 88 1.80 8.09 4.97
CA SER A 88 0.39 7.97 4.55
C SER A 88 -0.28 6.77 5.24
N MET A 89 0.41 5.65 5.28
CA MET A 89 -0.06 4.45 5.98
C MET A 89 -0.05 4.63 7.50
N ALA A 90 0.99 5.24 8.07
CA ALA A 90 1.12 5.47 9.50
C ALA A 90 0.05 6.40 10.06
N PHE A 91 -0.26 7.51 9.37
CA PHE A 91 -1.33 8.43 9.81
C PHE A 91 -2.71 7.78 9.79
N ALA A 92 -2.97 6.87 8.86
CA ALA A 92 -4.20 6.07 8.89
C ALA A 92 -4.20 5.10 10.07
N ALA A 93 -3.06 4.47 10.37
CA ALA A 93 -2.92 3.54 11.48
C ALA A 93 -3.07 4.25 12.83
N ASP A 94 -2.61 5.48 12.97
CA ASP A 94 -2.80 6.29 14.18
C ASP A 94 -4.27 6.44 14.56
N ILE A 95 -5.18 6.48 13.57
CA ILE A 95 -6.62 6.66 13.80
C ILE A 95 -7.23 5.47 14.54
N TYR A 96 -6.77 4.26 14.26
CA TYR A 96 -7.26 3.05 14.94
C TYR A 96 -6.32 2.51 16.02
N SER A 97 -5.27 3.24 16.37
CA SER A 97 -4.24 2.84 17.34
C SER A 97 -4.79 2.49 18.73
N ASN A 98 -5.95 3.02 19.09
CA ASN A 98 -6.67 2.69 20.32
C ASN A 98 -7.30 1.29 20.30
N GLU A 99 -7.60 0.75 19.12
CA GLU A 99 -8.19 -0.59 18.96
C GLU A 99 -7.09 -1.65 19.01
N TYR A 100 -5.98 -1.42 18.31
CA TYR A 100 -4.79 -2.28 18.28
C TYR A 100 -3.58 -1.57 17.65
N LYS A 101 -2.40 -2.06 17.97
CA LYS A 101 -1.14 -1.46 17.50
C LYS A 101 -0.83 -1.97 16.09
N CYS A 102 -0.47 -1.03 15.21
CA CYS A 102 0.11 -1.31 13.92
C CYS A 102 1.64 -1.15 13.99
N ILE A 103 2.36 -1.97 13.24
CA ILE A 103 3.81 -1.84 13.05
C ILE A 103 4.06 -1.80 11.53
N ILE A 104 4.84 -0.82 11.10
CA ILE A 104 5.28 -0.70 9.71
C ILE A 104 6.77 -1.03 9.64
N TYR A 105 7.12 -2.04 8.86
CA TYR A 105 8.49 -2.36 8.47
C TYR A 105 8.72 -1.75 7.09
N CYS A 106 9.73 -0.92 6.92
CA CYS A 106 10.01 -0.31 5.63
C CYS A 106 11.50 -0.32 5.33
N CYS A 107 11.84 -0.49 4.07
CA CYS A 107 13.22 -0.43 3.60
C CYS A 107 13.35 0.42 2.34
N ASP A 108 14.53 1.00 2.18
CA ASP A 108 14.93 1.64 0.94
C ASP A 108 16.44 1.49 0.78
N TYR A 109 16.85 0.95 -0.36
CA TYR A 109 18.25 0.68 -0.64
C TYR A 109 19.07 1.95 -0.84
N SER A 110 18.44 2.99 -1.40
CA SER A 110 19.08 4.27 -1.71
C SER A 110 18.87 5.33 -0.63
N ASN A 111 18.01 5.08 0.36
CA ASN A 111 17.58 6.10 1.30
C ASN A 111 18.56 6.29 2.46
N GLU A 112 19.03 7.55 2.65
CA GLU A 112 19.83 8.01 3.78
C GLU A 112 19.03 8.82 4.81
N ILE A 113 17.74 9.05 4.56
CA ILE A 113 16.89 9.95 5.34
C ILE A 113 16.39 9.27 6.61
N ASN A 114 16.63 9.92 7.75
CA ASN A 114 16.00 9.53 9.00
C ASN A 114 14.58 10.06 9.05
N PHE A 115 13.61 9.18 9.28
CA PHE A 115 12.21 9.58 9.37
C PHE A 115 11.96 10.42 10.62
N PRO A 116 11.20 11.53 10.49
CA PRO A 116 10.82 12.33 11.65
C PRO A 116 9.83 11.57 12.55
N ASN A 117 9.87 11.85 13.84
CA ASN A 117 8.93 11.28 14.80
C ASN A 117 7.61 12.10 14.82
N ILE A 118 6.74 11.87 13.82
CA ILE A 118 5.48 12.62 13.60
C ILE A 118 4.23 11.75 13.65
N THR A 119 4.36 10.48 14.05
CA THR A 119 3.29 9.49 14.15
C THR A 119 3.43 8.69 15.44
N SER A 120 2.31 8.21 15.98
CA SER A 120 2.30 7.27 17.11
C SER A 120 2.50 5.81 16.66
N THR A 121 2.32 5.55 15.37
CA THR A 121 2.54 4.22 14.78
C THR A 121 4.01 3.86 14.80
N LYS A 122 4.32 2.65 15.24
CA LYS A 122 5.72 2.16 15.27
C LYS A 122 6.23 1.90 13.86
N ILE A 123 7.25 2.64 13.44
CA ILE A 123 7.96 2.41 12.17
C ILE A 123 9.32 1.79 12.47
N LYS A 124 9.60 0.65 11.86
CA LYS A 124 10.92 0.00 11.85
C LYS A 124 11.56 0.24 10.49
N GLN A 125 12.39 1.25 10.40
CA GLN A 125 13.05 1.67 9.18
C GLN A 125 14.39 0.95 9.00
N PHE A 126 14.58 0.33 7.83
CA PHE A 126 15.81 -0.32 7.41
C PHE A 126 16.55 0.56 6.41
N HIS A 127 17.41 1.44 6.93
CA HIS A 127 18.21 2.37 6.13
C HIS A 127 19.25 1.65 5.29
N LYS A 128 19.40 2.06 4.02
CA LYS A 128 20.40 1.51 3.09
C LYS A 128 20.42 -0.02 3.09
N LYS A 129 19.21 -0.62 3.27
CA LYS A 129 19.03 -2.05 3.31
C LYS A 129 18.10 -2.50 2.21
N SER A 130 18.39 -3.68 1.69
CA SER A 130 17.52 -4.33 0.72
C SER A 130 16.24 -4.85 1.38
N SER A 131 15.25 -5.18 0.55
CA SER A 131 14.07 -5.94 0.96
C SER A 131 14.45 -7.26 1.62
N THR A 132 15.46 -7.94 1.10
CA THR A 132 15.99 -9.18 1.66
C THR A 132 16.50 -9.00 3.10
N ASP A 133 17.26 -7.92 3.36
CA ASP A 133 17.71 -7.61 4.72
C ASP A 133 16.53 -7.37 5.67
N MET A 134 15.51 -6.67 5.20
CA MET A 134 14.30 -6.43 5.99
C MET A 134 13.56 -7.73 6.30
N PHE A 135 13.32 -8.57 5.28
CA PHE A 135 12.57 -9.82 5.47
C PHE A 135 13.34 -10.86 6.31
N ARG A 136 14.68 -10.88 6.25
CA ARG A 136 15.49 -11.73 7.14
C ARG A 136 15.38 -11.34 8.62
N ASN A 137 15.10 -10.06 8.90
CA ASN A 137 14.90 -9.55 10.26
C ASN A 137 13.44 -9.61 10.71
N PHE A 138 12.56 -10.20 9.89
CA PHE A 138 11.16 -10.34 10.22
C PHE A 138 10.97 -11.60 11.10
N GLU A 139 10.18 -11.48 12.14
CA GLU A 139 9.92 -12.60 13.05
C GLU A 139 9.15 -13.71 12.32
N SER A 140 9.60 -14.95 12.46
CA SER A 140 9.11 -16.10 11.66
C SER A 140 7.63 -16.44 11.86
N ASP A 141 7.05 -16.05 13.00
CA ASP A 141 5.65 -16.29 13.34
C ASP A 141 4.72 -15.13 12.97
N GLN A 142 5.27 -13.95 12.67
CA GLN A 142 4.50 -12.81 12.22
C GLN A 142 3.98 -13.02 10.80
N LYS A 143 2.71 -12.68 10.58
CA LYS A 143 2.09 -12.67 9.25
C LYS A 143 1.94 -11.23 8.78
N ILE A 144 2.26 -11.01 7.50
CA ILE A 144 2.12 -9.73 6.84
C ILE A 144 0.64 -9.55 6.47
N ASP A 145 -0.01 -8.52 7.04
CA ASP A 145 -1.38 -8.17 6.67
C ASP A 145 -1.43 -7.36 5.37
N LEU A 146 -0.42 -6.49 5.16
CA LEU A 146 -0.31 -5.68 3.96
C LEU A 146 1.15 -5.55 3.52
N LEU A 147 1.39 -5.77 2.22
CA LEU A 147 2.67 -5.57 1.56
C LEU A 147 2.53 -4.48 0.50
N HIS A 148 3.22 -3.36 0.69
CA HIS A 148 3.32 -2.27 -0.28
C HIS A 148 4.65 -2.37 -1.05
N LEU A 149 4.58 -2.39 -2.36
CA LEU A 149 5.73 -2.53 -3.25
C LEU A 149 5.83 -1.32 -4.18
N ASP A 150 6.70 -0.39 -3.82
CA ASP A 150 7.18 0.74 -4.64
C ASP A 150 8.67 0.56 -5.00
N GLY A 151 9.24 -0.58 -4.67
CA GLY A 151 10.55 -1.09 -5.08
C GLY A 151 10.44 -2.47 -5.70
N ARG A 152 11.51 -2.94 -6.32
CA ARG A 152 11.58 -4.31 -6.87
C ARG A 152 12.00 -5.30 -5.80
N LEU A 153 11.26 -6.40 -5.68
CA LEU A 153 11.67 -7.56 -4.89
C LEU A 153 12.87 -8.25 -5.56
N GLN A 154 13.78 -8.78 -4.73
CA GLN A 154 14.88 -9.61 -5.16
C GLN A 154 14.44 -11.08 -5.20
N ASN A 155 15.17 -11.91 -5.94
CA ASN A 155 14.82 -13.33 -6.08
C ASN A 155 14.71 -14.07 -4.74
N GLU A 156 15.58 -13.75 -3.80
CA GLU A 156 15.60 -14.34 -2.46
C GLU A 156 14.38 -13.96 -1.60
N ASP A 157 13.80 -12.79 -1.86
CA ASP A 157 12.64 -12.29 -1.10
C ASP A 157 11.43 -13.22 -1.23
N TYR A 158 11.26 -13.85 -2.39
CA TYR A 158 10.11 -14.74 -2.61
C TYR A 158 10.13 -15.96 -1.69
N ASP A 159 11.31 -16.50 -1.39
CA ASP A 159 11.44 -17.61 -0.45
C ASP A 159 11.22 -17.16 0.99
N LEU A 160 11.73 -15.99 1.37
CA LEU A 160 11.52 -15.42 2.70
C LEU A 160 10.04 -15.08 2.94
N LEU A 161 9.35 -14.57 1.92
CA LEU A 161 7.93 -14.23 2.01
C LEU A 161 7.02 -15.45 2.18
N LYS A 162 7.38 -16.64 1.71
CA LYS A 162 6.54 -17.85 1.84
C LYS A 162 6.11 -18.13 3.26
N ASN A 163 6.95 -17.81 4.25
CA ASN A 163 6.65 -18.07 5.66
C ASN A 163 5.74 -17.01 6.28
N ASN A 164 5.77 -15.78 5.80
CA ASN A 164 5.09 -14.63 6.40
C ASN A 164 3.89 -14.17 5.59
N PHE A 165 3.83 -14.53 4.30
CA PHE A 165 2.75 -14.22 3.40
C PHE A 165 1.58 -15.22 3.56
N THR A 166 0.35 -14.76 3.44
CA THR A 166 -0.84 -15.60 3.53
C THR A 166 -1.84 -15.25 2.43
N GLU A 167 -2.83 -16.09 2.23
CA GLU A 167 -3.96 -15.78 1.33
C GLU A 167 -4.78 -14.55 1.76
N ARG A 168 -4.55 -14.02 2.97
CA ARG A 168 -5.19 -12.82 3.52
C ARG A 168 -4.35 -11.58 3.35
N THR A 169 -3.11 -11.69 2.93
CA THR A 169 -2.21 -10.55 2.75
C THR A 169 -2.72 -9.66 1.61
N ILE A 170 -2.90 -8.39 1.90
CA ILE A 170 -3.24 -7.38 0.90
C ILE A 170 -1.94 -6.90 0.25
N LEU A 171 -1.93 -6.74 -1.07
CA LEU A 171 -0.80 -6.13 -1.76
C LEU A 171 -1.22 -4.81 -2.38
N ILE A 172 -0.32 -3.84 -2.31
CA ILE A 172 -0.42 -2.60 -3.07
C ILE A 172 0.85 -2.51 -3.92
N LEU A 173 0.67 -2.41 -5.23
CA LEU A 173 1.75 -2.39 -6.21
C LEU A 173 1.75 -1.02 -6.86
N ASP A 174 2.78 -0.23 -6.62
CA ASP A 174 2.95 1.05 -7.30
C ASP A 174 3.59 0.86 -8.68
N ASP A 175 3.46 1.88 -9.55
CA ASP A 175 3.88 1.80 -10.96
C ASP A 175 3.33 0.55 -11.67
N PHE A 176 2.02 0.31 -11.56
CA PHE A 176 1.35 -0.81 -12.19
C PHE A 176 0.98 -0.48 -13.64
N GLU A 177 2.01 -0.21 -14.45
CA GLU A 177 1.90 0.16 -15.86
C GLU A 177 3.12 -0.31 -16.66
N GLY A 178 2.91 -0.67 -17.91
CA GLY A 178 3.99 -1.12 -18.81
C GLY A 178 4.83 -2.26 -18.23
N ASN A 179 6.15 -2.11 -18.25
CA ASN A 179 7.12 -3.05 -17.67
C ASN A 179 7.73 -2.51 -16.35
N GLU A 180 7.01 -1.63 -15.67
CA GLU A 180 7.45 -1.02 -14.44
C GLU A 180 7.40 -2.00 -13.26
N LYS A 181 7.91 -1.55 -12.13
CA LYS A 181 8.16 -2.39 -10.93
C LYS A 181 6.90 -3.08 -10.41
N GLY A 182 5.74 -2.43 -10.47
CA GLY A 182 4.48 -3.03 -10.02
C GLY A 182 4.08 -4.26 -10.84
N VAL A 183 4.16 -4.17 -12.17
CA VAL A 183 3.85 -5.29 -13.07
C VAL A 183 4.88 -6.41 -12.96
N VAL A 184 6.17 -6.06 -12.82
CA VAL A 184 7.25 -7.04 -12.64
C VAL A 184 7.05 -7.81 -11.32
N ASN A 185 6.80 -7.11 -10.22
CA ASN A 185 6.51 -7.75 -8.94
C ASN A 185 5.28 -8.65 -9.00
N PHE A 186 4.20 -8.20 -9.64
CA PHE A 186 2.99 -9.00 -9.82
C PHE A 186 3.26 -10.33 -10.53
N ASN A 187 3.96 -10.28 -11.66
CA ASN A 187 4.31 -11.49 -12.42
C ASN A 187 5.19 -12.45 -11.62
N ASN A 188 6.17 -11.91 -10.90
CA ASN A 188 7.06 -12.71 -10.08
C ASN A 188 6.35 -13.34 -8.88
N LEU A 189 5.42 -12.63 -8.23
CA LEU A 189 4.61 -13.17 -7.15
C LEU A 189 3.71 -14.33 -7.64
N LEU A 190 3.14 -14.22 -8.85
CA LEU A 190 2.40 -15.31 -9.49
C LEU A 190 3.29 -16.52 -9.78
N ASN A 191 4.47 -16.29 -10.39
CA ASN A 191 5.41 -17.34 -10.76
C ASN A 191 5.96 -18.09 -9.55
N ASN A 192 6.08 -17.42 -8.40
CA ASN A 192 6.52 -18.01 -7.13
C ASN A 192 5.36 -18.55 -6.26
N ASN A 193 4.14 -18.60 -6.79
CA ASN A 193 2.92 -19.10 -6.12
C ASN A 193 2.57 -18.39 -4.80
N LEU A 194 3.01 -17.14 -4.61
CA LEU A 194 2.62 -16.33 -3.45
C LEU A 194 1.21 -15.78 -3.60
N ILE A 195 0.79 -15.51 -4.84
CA ILE A 195 -0.57 -15.12 -5.21
C ILE A 195 -1.13 -16.02 -6.32
N SER A 196 -2.43 -16.09 -6.42
CA SER A 196 -3.12 -16.80 -7.49
C SER A 196 -4.47 -16.16 -7.79
N ARG A 197 -5.06 -16.46 -8.95
CA ARG A 197 -6.43 -16.03 -9.31
C ARG A 197 -7.51 -16.59 -8.36
N LYS A 198 -7.20 -17.63 -7.59
CA LYS A 198 -8.11 -18.20 -6.59
C LYS A 198 -8.03 -17.48 -5.26
N SER A 199 -6.82 -17.05 -4.87
CA SER A 199 -6.58 -16.41 -3.58
C SER A 199 -6.78 -14.89 -3.60
N HIS A 200 -6.54 -14.22 -4.73
CA HIS A 200 -6.56 -12.75 -4.81
C HIS A 200 -7.34 -12.23 -6.01
N CYS A 201 -8.01 -11.11 -5.81
CA CYS A 201 -8.62 -10.30 -6.86
C CYS A 201 -7.76 -9.08 -7.13
N LEU A 202 -7.39 -8.84 -8.38
CA LEU A 202 -6.68 -7.64 -8.81
C LEU A 202 -7.68 -6.49 -9.00
N ILE A 203 -7.43 -5.41 -8.29
CA ILE A 203 -8.12 -4.13 -8.44
C ILE A 203 -7.19 -3.19 -9.19
N TYR A 204 -7.62 -2.72 -10.34
CA TYR A 204 -6.83 -1.81 -11.18
C TYR A 204 -6.66 -0.43 -10.52
N PRO A 205 -5.63 0.33 -10.93
CA PRO A 205 -5.44 1.71 -10.49
C PRO A 205 -6.68 2.59 -10.70
N ILE A 206 -6.76 3.66 -9.92
CA ILE A 206 -7.83 4.66 -10.04
C ILE A 206 -7.83 5.26 -11.44
N GLN A 207 -8.97 5.18 -12.11
CA GLN A 207 -9.23 5.73 -13.44
C GLN A 207 -9.82 7.15 -13.37
N GLU A 208 -9.92 7.82 -14.51
CA GLU A 208 -10.40 9.21 -14.63
C GLU A 208 -11.79 9.42 -14.03
N GLU A 209 -12.70 8.47 -14.21
CA GLU A 209 -14.06 8.55 -13.67
C GLU A 209 -14.08 8.62 -12.13
N THR A 210 -13.23 7.81 -11.48
CA THR A 210 -13.11 7.82 -10.02
C THR A 210 -12.45 9.10 -9.55
N LYS A 211 -11.43 9.59 -10.28
CA LYS A 211 -10.75 10.85 -10.02
C LYS A 211 -11.73 12.02 -10.00
N THR A 212 -12.55 12.17 -11.05
CA THR A 212 -13.51 13.29 -11.16
C THR A 212 -14.63 13.21 -10.14
N THR A 213 -15.13 12.00 -9.87
CA THR A 213 -16.23 11.77 -8.92
C THR A 213 -15.84 12.15 -7.49
N TYR A 214 -14.59 11.90 -7.10
CA TYR A 214 -14.12 12.11 -5.71
C TYR A 214 -13.18 13.31 -5.55
N GLY A 215 -13.01 14.12 -6.58
CA GLY A 215 -12.15 15.31 -6.54
C GLY A 215 -10.68 15.00 -6.30
N LEU A 216 -10.21 13.84 -6.76
CA LEU A 216 -8.81 13.46 -6.67
C LEU A 216 -7.96 14.30 -7.63
N LEU A 217 -6.71 14.59 -7.26
CA LEU A 217 -5.85 15.49 -8.02
C LEU A 217 -5.39 14.88 -9.35
N GLU A 218 -5.14 13.56 -9.35
CA GLU A 218 -4.57 12.83 -10.49
C GLU A 218 -5.00 11.37 -10.49
N LYS A 219 -4.68 10.64 -11.56
CA LYS A 219 -4.82 9.19 -11.60
C LYS A 219 -3.76 8.56 -10.71
N SER A 220 -4.07 7.41 -10.13
CA SER A 220 -3.07 6.58 -9.45
C SER A 220 -2.54 5.52 -10.41
N THR A 221 -1.27 5.19 -10.29
CA THR A 221 -0.65 4.02 -10.95
C THR A 221 -0.62 2.80 -10.05
N SER A 222 -1.13 2.92 -8.82
CA SER A 222 -1.10 1.84 -7.84
C SER A 222 -2.29 0.90 -8.01
N ALA A 223 -2.00 -0.39 -8.16
CA ALA A 223 -2.98 -1.47 -8.14
C ALA A 223 -3.03 -2.13 -6.76
N VAL A 224 -4.19 -2.71 -6.42
CA VAL A 224 -4.39 -3.42 -5.16
C VAL A 224 -4.80 -4.86 -5.45
N LEU A 225 -4.16 -5.81 -4.79
CA LEU A 225 -4.65 -7.18 -4.75
C LEU A 225 -5.25 -7.45 -3.37
N ILE A 226 -6.49 -7.85 -3.36
CA ILE A 226 -7.22 -8.19 -2.14
C ILE A 226 -7.58 -9.67 -2.10
N PRO A 227 -7.65 -10.27 -0.91
CA PRO A 227 -8.13 -11.64 -0.77
C PRO A 227 -9.50 -11.85 -1.43
N SER A 228 -9.66 -12.89 -2.22
CA SER A 228 -10.90 -13.17 -2.98
C SER A 228 -12.15 -13.25 -2.10
N GLY A 229 -12.00 -13.61 -0.81
CA GLY A 229 -13.09 -13.63 0.16
C GLY A 229 -13.47 -12.26 0.74
N SER A 230 -12.66 -11.21 0.52
CA SER A 230 -12.88 -9.89 1.10
C SER A 230 -13.99 -9.08 0.42
N LEU A 231 -14.35 -9.45 -0.80
CA LEU A 231 -15.42 -8.82 -1.58
C LEU A 231 -16.75 -9.59 -1.48
N ARG A 232 -17.06 -10.15 -0.33
CA ARG A 232 -18.44 -10.62 -0.15
C ARG A 232 -19.35 -9.40 -0.21
N VAL A 233 -19.94 -9.18 -1.40
CA VAL A 233 -21.10 -8.31 -1.56
C VAL A 233 -22.23 -9.02 -0.82
N THR A 234 -22.49 -8.64 0.42
CA THR A 234 -23.76 -8.95 1.03
C THR A 234 -24.80 -8.17 0.22
N ALA A 235 -25.49 -8.88 -0.67
CA ALA A 235 -26.72 -8.36 -1.25
C ALA A 235 -27.65 -8.08 -0.07
N GLN A 236 -27.83 -6.81 0.24
CA GLN A 236 -28.95 -6.31 1.05
C GLN A 236 -30.11 -6.03 0.15
#